data_8f999b1f81f5ffdc3c9c5a8ebd2d915f
#
_entry.id   8f999b1f81f5ffdc3c9c5a8ebd2d915f
#
_cell.length_a   1.000
_cell.length_b   1.000
_cell.length_c   1.000
_cell.angle_alpha   90.00
_cell.angle_beta   90.00
_cell.angle_gamma   90.00
#
_symmetry.space_group_name_H-M   'P 1'
#
loop_
_entity.id
_entity.type
_entity.pdbx_description
1 polymer ?
#
loop_
_entity_poly.entity_id
_entity_poly.type
_entity_poly.pdbx_seq_one_letter_code
_entity_poly.pdbx_strand_id
1 'polypeptide(L)'
;RPVMSKIRNMIYKSYRGSDGYFKEKDGNPPLWRPEGLFDSSFFKFKDWLWRTKIEKAIKEYDLFDYDVYHFESGMDFLKNEFFVRKLNQLGKKIICHYHGEDLRNRGVMPYIDKVSDLNLTNEVDLLSKHPNIEYIFLPFDTSLFNVKENISDVLTVSHAPTNRFYKGSELIIKICEKLEGQDKI
;
A
#
# COMPACT_ATOMS: atom_id res chain seq x y z
N ARG A 1 13.67 -17.87 -8.65
CA ARG A 1 12.44 -17.09 -8.39
C ARG A 1 11.52 -17.71 -7.33
N PRO A 2 11.23 -19.05 -7.27
CA PRO A 2 10.30 -19.58 -6.26
C PRO A 2 10.86 -19.57 -4.82
N VAL A 3 12.17 -19.66 -4.62
CA VAL A 3 12.80 -19.64 -3.29
C VAL A 3 12.69 -18.25 -2.65
N MET A 4 12.96 -17.19 -3.40
CA MET A 4 12.85 -15.81 -2.90
C MET A 4 11.40 -15.43 -2.56
N SER A 5 10.41 -15.95 -3.31
CA SER A 5 9.00 -15.73 -2.97
C SER A 5 8.58 -16.47 -1.69
N LYS A 6 9.12 -17.68 -1.45
CA LYS A 6 8.87 -18.44 -0.21
C LYS A 6 9.49 -17.74 1.00
N ILE A 7 10.75 -17.28 0.88
CA ILE A 7 11.43 -16.52 1.94
C ILE A 7 10.68 -15.21 2.19
N ARG A 8 10.28 -14.49 1.14
CA ARG A 8 9.46 -13.29 1.26
C ARG A 8 8.15 -13.57 2.02
N ASN A 9 7.42 -14.61 1.65
CA ASN A 9 6.16 -14.97 2.28
C ASN A 9 6.33 -15.42 3.74
N MET A 10 7.45 -16.06 4.09
CA MET A 10 7.78 -16.43 5.46
C MET A 10 8.08 -15.20 6.31
N ILE A 11 8.84 -14.25 5.78
CA ILE A 11 9.13 -12.96 6.42
C ILE A 11 7.83 -12.14 6.56
N TYR A 12 7.02 -12.03 5.51
CA TYR A 12 5.73 -11.32 5.59
C TYR A 12 4.73 -11.98 6.53
N LYS A 13 4.82 -13.29 6.77
CA LYS A 13 4.00 -13.97 7.80
C LYS A 13 4.44 -13.59 9.21
N SER A 14 5.72 -13.38 9.46
CA SER A 14 6.22 -12.93 10.77
C SER A 14 5.86 -11.47 11.07
N TYR A 15 5.72 -10.63 10.03
CA TYR A 15 5.25 -9.24 10.17
C TYR A 15 3.75 -9.11 10.49
N ARG A 16 2.97 -10.15 10.22
CA ARG A 16 1.56 -10.21 10.57
C ARG A 16 1.49 -10.84 11.96
N GLY A 17 1.53 -10.05 13.01
CA GLY A 17 1.15 -10.51 14.32
C GLY A 17 -0.16 -11.32 14.25
N SER A 18 -0.48 -12.10 15.27
CA SER A 18 -1.66 -12.97 15.32
C SER A 18 -2.97 -12.29 14.88
N ASP A 19 -3.02 -10.97 14.93
CA ASP A 19 -4.18 -10.13 14.65
C ASP A 19 -4.10 -9.36 13.32
N GLY A 20 -2.98 -9.46 12.59
CA GLY A 20 -2.79 -8.82 11.27
C GLY A 20 -2.69 -7.29 11.29
N TYR A 21 -2.74 -6.65 12.44
CA TYR A 21 -2.71 -5.20 12.60
C TYR A 21 -1.60 -4.76 13.55
N PHE A 22 -0.85 -3.73 13.16
CA PHE A 22 0.00 -3.02 14.11
C PHE A 22 -0.90 -2.27 15.11
N LYS A 23 -0.58 -2.38 16.39
CA LYS A 23 -1.27 -1.59 17.42
C LYS A 23 -0.95 -0.12 17.18
N GLU A 24 -1.99 0.65 16.86
CA GLU A 24 -1.90 2.10 16.81
C GLU A 24 -1.49 2.64 18.19
N LYS A 25 -0.54 3.53 18.20
CA LYS A 25 -0.15 4.26 19.38
C LYS A 25 -0.46 5.73 19.14
N ASP A 26 -1.50 6.23 19.86
CA ASP A 26 -1.83 7.65 19.94
C ASP A 26 -2.13 8.35 18.59
N GLY A 27 -2.81 7.67 17.65
CA GLY A 27 -3.20 8.24 16.36
C GLY A 27 -2.04 8.44 15.37
N ASN A 28 -0.84 8.00 15.72
CA ASN A 28 0.31 8.01 14.82
C ASN A 28 0.49 6.64 14.17
N PRO A 29 0.80 6.58 12.86
CA PRO A 29 1.03 5.32 12.18
C PRO A 29 2.29 4.64 12.75
N PRO A 30 2.31 3.30 12.79
CA PRO A 30 3.51 2.58 13.16
C PRO A 30 4.62 2.87 12.16
N LEU A 31 5.84 3.06 12.65
CA LEU A 31 7.02 3.20 11.79
C LEU A 31 7.50 1.82 11.34
N TRP A 32 7.73 1.68 10.05
CA TRP A 32 8.36 0.49 9.52
C TRP A 32 9.78 0.32 10.08
N ARG A 33 10.07 -0.88 10.57
CA ARG A 33 11.41 -1.29 11.01
C ARG A 33 11.59 -2.78 10.84
N PRO A 34 12.82 -3.27 10.62
CA PRO A 34 13.10 -4.70 10.67
C PRO A 34 12.84 -5.26 12.08
N GLU A 35 12.26 -6.45 12.16
CA GLU A 35 11.89 -7.11 13.44
C GLU A 35 13.06 -7.84 14.10
N GLY A 36 14.27 -7.59 13.74
CA GLY A 36 15.44 -8.18 14.38
C GLY A 36 16.67 -8.19 13.49
N LEU A 37 17.72 -8.84 13.98
CA LEU A 37 19.01 -8.88 13.28
C LEU A 37 18.93 -9.62 11.94
N PHE A 38 18.14 -10.70 11.86
CA PHE A 38 17.96 -11.47 10.63
C PHE A 38 17.26 -10.66 9.56
N ASP A 39 16.15 -10.03 9.90
CA ASP A 39 15.40 -9.17 8.97
C ASP A 39 16.24 -7.97 8.52
N SER A 40 16.94 -7.34 9.47
CA SER A 40 17.85 -6.23 9.16
C SER A 40 18.91 -6.66 8.15
N SER A 41 19.54 -7.81 8.35
CA SER A 41 20.55 -8.37 7.44
C SER A 41 19.96 -8.72 6.08
N PHE A 42 18.76 -9.31 6.07
CA PHE A 42 18.06 -9.64 4.84
C PHE A 42 17.75 -8.40 3.99
N PHE A 43 17.20 -7.34 4.59
CA PHE A 43 16.89 -6.12 3.86
C PHE A 43 18.14 -5.38 3.40
N LYS A 44 19.21 -5.34 4.20
CA LYS A 44 20.50 -4.79 3.78
C LYS A 44 21.09 -5.54 2.58
N PHE A 45 21.05 -6.88 2.62
CA PHE A 45 21.49 -7.72 1.50
C PHE A 45 20.64 -7.51 0.25
N LYS A 46 19.32 -7.42 0.41
CA LYS A 46 18.40 -7.12 -0.70
C LYS A 46 18.67 -5.74 -1.30
N ASP A 47 18.85 -4.74 -0.48
CA ASP A 47 19.19 -3.38 -0.92
C ASP A 47 20.52 -3.37 -1.68
N TRP A 48 21.52 -4.07 -1.19
CA TRP A 48 22.80 -4.23 -1.88
C TRP A 48 22.67 -4.90 -3.24
N LEU A 49 21.90 -5.99 -3.35
CA LEU A 49 21.68 -6.69 -4.63
C LEU A 49 20.99 -5.83 -5.68
N TRP A 50 20.08 -4.95 -5.25
CA TRP A 50 19.30 -4.13 -6.17
C TRP A 50 19.94 -2.76 -6.43
N ARG A 51 20.86 -2.31 -5.61
CA ARG A 51 21.46 -0.98 -5.64
C ARG A 51 21.95 -0.60 -7.03
N THR A 52 22.82 -1.40 -7.61
CA THR A 52 23.42 -1.10 -8.93
C THR A 52 22.38 -1.02 -10.05
N LYS A 53 21.36 -1.87 -10.01
CA LYS A 53 20.28 -1.83 -11.02
C LYS A 53 19.43 -0.56 -10.88
N ILE A 54 19.15 -0.16 -9.67
CA ILE A 54 18.37 1.05 -9.40
C ILE A 54 19.18 2.29 -9.77
N GLU A 55 20.46 2.36 -9.41
CA GLU A 55 21.32 3.47 -9.80
C GLU A 55 21.47 3.59 -11.32
N LYS A 56 21.55 2.44 -12.03
CA LYS A 56 21.52 2.43 -13.48
C LYS A 56 20.21 3.00 -14.03
N ALA A 57 19.06 2.56 -13.51
CA ALA A 57 17.75 3.06 -13.94
C ALA A 57 17.58 4.55 -13.63
N ILE A 58 18.00 5.00 -12.45
CA ILE A 58 17.96 6.43 -12.08
C ILE A 58 18.72 7.27 -13.11
N LYS A 59 19.90 6.81 -13.54
CA LYS A 59 20.69 7.50 -14.56
C LYS A 59 20.11 7.39 -15.96
N GLU A 60 19.60 6.21 -16.33
CA GLU A 60 19.03 5.93 -17.66
C GLU A 60 17.77 6.76 -17.94
N TYR A 61 16.97 7.02 -16.91
CA TYR A 61 15.72 7.76 -17.01
C TYR A 61 15.79 9.16 -16.42
N ASP A 62 16.98 9.66 -16.11
CA ASP A 62 17.22 10.98 -15.53
C ASP A 62 16.29 11.30 -14.33
N LEU A 63 16.14 10.31 -13.44
CA LEU A 63 15.13 10.38 -12.37
C LEU A 63 15.36 11.48 -11.32
N PHE A 64 16.41 12.30 -11.42
CA PHE A 64 16.62 13.48 -10.59
C PHE A 64 16.19 14.80 -11.26
N ASP A 65 15.77 14.77 -12.50
CA ASP A 65 15.46 15.97 -13.27
C ASP A 65 14.03 16.47 -13.08
N TYR A 66 13.18 15.68 -12.42
CA TYR A 66 11.80 16.09 -12.13
C TYR A 66 11.74 17.00 -10.90
N ASP A 67 10.67 17.79 -10.79
CA ASP A 67 10.45 18.70 -9.67
C ASP A 67 9.62 18.09 -8.56
N VAL A 68 8.71 17.15 -8.89
CA VAL A 68 7.77 16.51 -8.00
C VAL A 68 7.85 15.00 -8.14
N TYR A 69 7.90 14.30 -7.02
CA TYR A 69 7.98 12.83 -6.95
C TYR A 69 6.81 12.29 -6.15
N HIS A 70 6.07 11.39 -6.78
CA HIS A 70 4.93 10.73 -6.18
C HIS A 70 5.29 9.27 -5.84
N PHE A 71 5.26 8.95 -4.56
CA PHE A 71 5.60 7.63 -4.04
C PHE A 71 4.35 6.84 -3.68
N GLU A 72 4.06 5.85 -4.49
CA GLU A 72 3.01 4.87 -4.19
C GLU A 72 3.35 4.07 -2.94
N SER A 73 2.36 3.93 -2.06
CA SER A 73 2.52 3.27 -0.76
C SER A 73 3.58 3.91 0.15
N GLY A 74 4.00 5.16 -0.09
CA GLY A 74 5.05 5.82 0.68
C GLY A 74 6.34 4.99 0.77
N MET A 75 6.80 4.41 -0.36
CA MET A 75 8.00 3.57 -0.40
C MET A 75 9.02 4.07 -1.40
N ASP A 76 10.29 4.16 -0.95
CA ASP A 76 11.45 4.29 -1.81
C ASP A 76 11.77 2.96 -2.54
N PHE A 77 12.61 3.01 -3.54
CA PHE A 77 13.13 1.85 -4.27
C PHE A 77 13.82 0.84 -3.35
N LEU A 78 14.52 1.31 -2.34
CA LEU A 78 15.22 0.52 -1.34
C LEU A 78 14.76 0.86 0.08
N LYS A 79 14.94 -0.08 0.99
CA LYS A 79 14.52 0.10 2.40
C LYS A 79 15.39 1.08 3.19
N ASN A 80 16.57 1.40 2.69
CA ASN A 80 17.44 2.44 3.27
C ASN A 80 17.07 3.87 2.88
N GLU A 81 16.04 4.03 2.01
CA GLU A 81 15.48 5.31 1.58
C GLU A 81 16.50 6.28 0.93
N PHE A 82 17.48 5.74 0.21
CA PHE A 82 18.57 6.55 -0.34
C PHE A 82 18.12 7.54 -1.41
N PHE A 83 17.15 7.15 -2.25
CA PHE A 83 16.66 7.98 -3.35
C PHE A 83 15.91 9.20 -2.80
N VAL A 84 15.00 8.98 -1.86
CA VAL A 84 14.27 10.05 -1.16
C VAL A 84 15.22 10.98 -0.41
N ARG A 85 16.27 10.44 0.24
CA ARG A 85 17.30 11.26 0.88
C ARG A 85 17.99 12.19 -0.10
N LYS A 86 18.27 11.68 -1.30
CA LYS A 86 18.88 12.50 -2.36
C LYS A 86 17.91 13.55 -2.89
N LEU A 87 16.63 13.20 -3.11
CA LEU A 87 15.60 14.15 -3.52
C LEU A 87 15.44 15.30 -2.53
N ASN A 88 15.37 14.98 -1.24
CA ASN A 88 15.28 15.99 -0.18
C ASN A 88 16.49 16.92 -0.16
N GLN A 89 17.72 16.37 -0.35
CA GLN A 89 18.93 17.17 -0.47
C GLN A 89 18.92 18.13 -1.67
N LEU A 90 18.22 17.73 -2.75
CA LEU A 90 18.05 18.53 -3.97
C LEU A 90 16.87 19.49 -3.88
N GLY A 91 16.16 19.54 -2.76
CA GLY A 91 14.98 20.41 -2.56
C GLY A 91 13.78 20.03 -3.41
N LYS A 92 13.70 18.77 -3.83
CA LYS A 92 12.59 18.26 -4.66
C LYS A 92 11.34 18.03 -3.81
N LYS A 93 10.16 18.17 -4.44
CA LYS A 93 8.87 17.92 -3.78
C LYS A 93 8.54 16.44 -3.72
N ILE A 94 8.07 15.99 -2.56
CA ILE A 94 7.80 14.60 -2.26
C ILE A 94 6.35 14.44 -1.83
N ILE A 95 5.61 13.61 -2.57
CA ILE A 95 4.22 13.25 -2.27
C ILE A 95 4.16 11.75 -1.99
N CYS A 96 3.48 11.35 -0.93
CA CYS A 96 3.21 9.95 -0.62
C CYS A 96 1.72 9.65 -0.76
N HIS A 97 1.38 8.52 -1.39
CA HIS A 97 0.01 8.06 -1.51
C HIS A 97 -0.13 6.68 -0.85
N TYR A 98 -0.95 6.60 0.18
CA TYR A 98 -1.17 5.40 0.97
C TYR A 98 -2.49 4.71 0.59
N HIS A 99 -2.45 3.38 0.37
CA HIS A 99 -3.54 2.57 -0.17
C HIS A 99 -4.07 1.50 0.80
N GLY A 100 -3.87 1.64 2.06
CA GLY A 100 -4.45 0.76 3.06
C GLY A 100 -3.47 -0.22 3.67
N GLU A 101 -3.01 -1.25 2.95
CA GLU A 101 -2.08 -2.26 3.51
C GLU A 101 -0.77 -1.65 4.04
N ASP A 102 -0.32 -0.59 3.42
CA ASP A 102 0.87 0.17 3.81
C ASP A 102 0.71 0.83 5.19
N LEU A 103 -0.39 1.54 5.46
CA LEU A 103 -0.64 2.14 6.77
C LEU A 103 -1.24 1.15 7.77
N ARG A 104 -2.13 0.23 7.33
CA ARG A 104 -2.77 -0.74 8.25
C ARG A 104 -1.81 -1.82 8.74
N ASN A 105 -0.87 -2.26 7.90
CA ASN A 105 -0.08 -3.47 8.17
C ASN A 105 1.44 -3.24 8.20
N ARG A 106 1.98 -2.47 7.26
CA ARG A 106 3.42 -2.29 7.13
C ARG A 106 3.97 -1.18 8.03
N GLY A 107 3.20 -0.13 8.19
CA GLY A 107 3.65 1.14 8.74
C GLY A 107 4.37 2.02 7.70
N VAL A 108 4.56 3.29 8.06
CA VAL A 108 5.23 4.29 7.21
C VAL A 108 6.74 4.12 7.23
N MET A 109 7.37 4.42 6.11
CA MET A 109 8.82 4.47 6.02
C MET A 109 9.33 5.74 6.73
N PRO A 110 10.25 5.62 7.71
CA PRO A 110 10.50 6.72 8.65
C PRO A 110 11.04 8.00 8.04
N TYR A 111 11.89 7.89 7.02
CA TYR A 111 12.50 9.08 6.45
C TYR A 111 11.60 9.75 5.43
N ILE A 112 10.98 8.99 4.53
CA ILE A 112 10.06 9.53 3.53
C ILE A 112 8.86 10.21 4.20
N ASP A 113 8.31 9.61 5.25
CA ASP A 113 7.22 10.18 6.01
C ASP A 113 7.60 11.53 6.66
N LYS A 114 8.82 11.61 7.20
CA LYS A 114 9.35 12.83 7.82
C LYS A 114 9.53 13.98 6.83
N VAL A 115 9.89 13.68 5.56
CA VAL A 115 10.25 14.70 4.57
C VAL A 115 9.21 14.89 3.48
N SER A 116 8.11 14.16 3.54
CA SER A 116 7.00 14.29 2.62
C SER A 116 6.35 15.67 2.75
N ASP A 117 6.19 16.36 1.62
CA ASP A 117 5.48 17.63 1.55
C ASP A 117 3.96 17.43 1.63
N LEU A 118 3.46 16.26 1.19
CA LEU A 118 2.04 15.93 1.17
C LEU A 118 1.84 14.41 1.26
N ASN A 119 0.95 13.99 2.14
CA ASN A 119 0.49 12.61 2.23
C ASN A 119 -0.96 12.53 1.80
N LEU A 120 -1.28 11.57 0.94
CA LEU A 120 -2.58 11.38 0.34
C LEU A 120 -3.11 9.98 0.61
N THR A 121 -4.42 9.84 0.64
CA THR A 121 -5.10 8.54 0.61
C THR A 121 -6.44 8.64 -0.10
N ASN A 122 -6.85 7.55 -0.73
CA ASN A 122 -8.21 7.35 -1.25
C ASN A 122 -9.06 6.45 -0.33
N GLU A 123 -8.56 6.12 0.86
CA GLU A 123 -9.20 5.26 1.86
C GLU A 123 -9.62 6.09 3.08
N VAL A 124 -10.91 6.30 3.28
CA VAL A 124 -11.45 7.20 4.33
C VAL A 124 -11.02 6.80 5.73
N ASP A 125 -10.89 5.50 6.02
CA ASP A 125 -10.48 5.02 7.34
C ASP A 125 -9.01 5.31 7.67
N LEU A 126 -8.18 5.62 6.67
CA LEU A 126 -6.79 6.00 6.89
C LEU A 126 -6.60 7.44 7.36
N LEU A 127 -7.62 8.29 7.21
CA LEU A 127 -7.57 9.68 7.67
C LEU A 127 -7.36 9.79 9.18
N SER A 128 -7.84 8.83 9.95
CA SER A 128 -7.62 8.77 11.40
C SER A 128 -6.30 8.12 11.80
N LYS A 129 -5.56 7.53 10.86
CA LYS A 129 -4.36 6.73 11.13
C LYS A 129 -3.06 7.49 10.94
N HIS A 130 -3.11 8.68 10.40
CA HIS A 130 -1.94 9.52 10.17
C HIS A 130 -2.30 10.99 10.39
N PRO A 131 -1.51 11.77 11.16
CA PRO A 131 -1.87 13.14 11.53
C PRO A 131 -1.86 14.11 10.36
N ASN A 132 -1.09 13.83 9.30
CA ASN A 132 -0.88 14.71 8.16
C ASN A 132 -1.21 13.97 6.85
N ILE A 133 -2.46 13.49 6.71
CA ILE A 133 -2.92 12.80 5.51
C ILE A 133 -4.19 13.47 4.99
N GLU A 134 -4.27 13.67 3.69
CA GLU A 134 -5.42 14.27 3.02
C GLU A 134 -6.12 13.25 2.13
N TYR A 135 -7.43 13.40 2.02
CA TYR A 135 -8.23 12.55 1.15
C TYR A 135 -8.19 13.06 -0.29
N ILE A 136 -7.96 12.13 -1.22
CA ILE A 136 -8.09 12.38 -2.65
C ILE A 136 -9.00 11.32 -3.27
N PHE A 137 -9.92 11.74 -4.14
CA PHE A 137 -10.67 10.80 -4.94
C PHE A 137 -9.76 10.08 -5.93
N LEU A 138 -9.94 8.76 -6.02
CA LEU A 138 -9.25 7.99 -7.05
C LEU A 138 -9.68 8.52 -8.42
N PRO A 139 -8.74 8.93 -9.29
CA PRO A 139 -9.07 9.43 -10.62
C PRO A 139 -9.68 8.28 -11.44
N PHE A 140 -10.91 8.50 -11.91
CA PHE A 140 -11.67 7.50 -12.65
C PHE A 140 -12.26 8.15 -13.89
N ASP A 141 -11.94 7.63 -15.06
CA ASP A 141 -12.55 8.12 -16.31
C ASP A 141 -13.96 7.55 -16.42
N THR A 142 -14.94 8.35 -16.03
CA THR A 142 -16.35 7.97 -16.07
C THR A 142 -16.91 7.83 -17.50
N SER A 143 -16.22 8.38 -18.52
CA SER A 143 -16.63 8.23 -19.91
C SER A 143 -16.51 6.80 -20.44
N LEU A 144 -15.71 5.97 -19.78
CA LEU A 144 -15.55 4.55 -20.10
C LEU A 144 -16.71 3.67 -19.61
N PHE A 145 -17.65 4.23 -18.85
CA PHE A 145 -18.75 3.49 -18.25
C PHE A 145 -20.10 4.00 -18.76
N ASN A 146 -20.88 3.10 -19.30
CA ASN A 146 -22.25 3.38 -19.67
C ASN A 146 -23.18 2.96 -18.53
N VAL A 147 -24.02 3.87 -18.08
CA VAL A 147 -25.10 3.55 -17.15
C VAL A 147 -26.14 2.73 -17.91
N LYS A 148 -26.49 1.54 -17.41
CA LYS A 148 -27.61 0.78 -17.95
C LYS A 148 -28.91 1.48 -17.59
N GLU A 149 -29.73 1.84 -18.60
CA GLU A 149 -31.04 2.45 -18.40
C GLU A 149 -32.07 1.43 -17.88
N ASN A 150 -31.90 0.15 -18.24
CA ASN A 150 -32.79 -0.91 -17.78
C ASN A 150 -32.22 -1.59 -16.53
N ILE A 151 -32.87 -1.37 -15.42
CA ILE A 151 -32.60 -2.08 -14.16
C ILE A 151 -33.27 -3.44 -14.28
N SER A 152 -32.54 -4.52 -14.05
CA SER A 152 -33.10 -5.87 -13.96
C SER A 152 -34.03 -5.98 -12.75
N ASP A 153 -35.16 -6.68 -12.89
CA ASP A 153 -36.03 -6.99 -11.76
C ASP A 153 -35.38 -7.96 -10.75
N VAL A 154 -34.25 -8.56 -11.15
CA VAL A 154 -33.47 -9.46 -10.32
C VAL A 154 -32.26 -8.71 -9.76
N LEU A 155 -32.15 -8.64 -8.44
CA LEU A 155 -30.97 -8.08 -7.76
C LEU A 155 -29.76 -8.95 -8.06
N THR A 156 -28.72 -8.34 -8.63
CA THR A 156 -27.45 -9.01 -8.92
C THR A 156 -26.37 -8.48 -8.02
N VAL A 157 -25.76 -9.34 -7.22
CA VAL A 157 -24.62 -9.01 -6.35
C VAL A 157 -23.33 -9.52 -6.99
N SER A 158 -22.39 -8.61 -7.27
CA SER A 158 -21.07 -8.95 -7.83
C SER A 158 -19.98 -8.81 -6.78
N HIS A 159 -19.08 -9.79 -6.72
CA HIS A 159 -17.94 -9.81 -5.83
C HIS A 159 -16.69 -10.35 -6.54
N ALA A 160 -15.74 -9.47 -6.84
CA ALA A 160 -14.50 -9.78 -7.57
C ALA A 160 -13.25 -9.52 -6.70
N PRO A 161 -12.97 -10.36 -5.69
CA PRO A 161 -11.89 -10.13 -4.76
C PRO A 161 -10.53 -10.51 -5.33
N THR A 162 -9.50 -9.68 -5.09
CA THR A 162 -8.09 -10.04 -5.32
C THR A 162 -7.58 -11.09 -4.32
N ASN A 163 -8.18 -11.13 -3.13
CA ASN A 163 -7.90 -12.11 -2.09
C ASN A 163 -9.18 -12.40 -1.29
N ARG A 164 -9.68 -13.62 -1.39
CA ARG A 164 -10.95 -14.05 -0.76
C ARG A 164 -10.98 -13.86 0.75
N PHE A 165 -9.89 -14.20 1.43
CA PHE A 165 -9.80 -14.11 2.89
C PHE A 165 -9.89 -12.66 3.38
N TYR A 166 -9.06 -11.75 2.83
CA TYR A 166 -9.07 -10.34 3.25
C TYR A 166 -10.32 -9.58 2.85
N LYS A 167 -10.97 -9.99 1.76
CA LYS A 167 -12.19 -9.34 1.27
C LYS A 167 -13.47 -9.97 1.79
N GLY A 168 -13.35 -10.90 2.74
CA GLY A 168 -14.49 -11.51 3.41
C GLY A 168 -15.43 -12.31 2.49
N SER A 169 -14.90 -12.93 1.42
CA SER A 169 -15.72 -13.61 0.41
C SER A 169 -16.66 -14.66 1.01
N GLU A 170 -16.17 -15.44 1.97
CA GLU A 170 -16.99 -16.51 2.59
C GLU A 170 -18.17 -15.94 3.39
N LEU A 171 -17.99 -14.77 4.00
CA LEU A 171 -19.09 -14.10 4.69
C LEU A 171 -20.13 -13.57 3.69
N ILE A 172 -19.69 -12.97 2.58
CA ILE A 172 -20.57 -12.47 1.53
C ILE A 172 -21.38 -13.60 0.93
N ILE A 173 -20.75 -14.71 0.55
CA ILE A 173 -21.42 -15.90 0.02
C ILE A 173 -22.49 -16.40 0.98
N LYS A 174 -22.13 -16.59 2.26
CA LYS A 174 -23.06 -17.05 3.30
C LYS A 174 -24.26 -16.12 3.50
N ILE A 175 -24.05 -14.80 3.37
CA ILE A 175 -25.14 -13.83 3.48
C ILE A 175 -26.04 -13.92 2.25
N CYS A 176 -25.49 -14.00 1.04
CA CYS A 176 -26.26 -14.15 -0.20
C CYS A 176 -27.11 -15.43 -0.19
N GLU A 177 -26.51 -16.58 0.15
CA GLU A 177 -27.24 -17.85 0.29
C GLU A 177 -28.40 -17.78 1.28
N LYS A 178 -28.19 -17.05 2.40
CA LYS A 178 -29.26 -16.85 3.38
C LYS A 178 -30.38 -15.96 2.86
N LEU A 179 -30.07 -14.93 2.10
CA LEU A 179 -31.06 -14.01 1.54
C LEU A 179 -31.84 -14.65 0.39
N GLU A 180 -31.16 -15.45 -0.46
CA GLU A 180 -31.78 -16.25 -1.52
C GLU A 180 -32.80 -17.25 -0.91
N GLY A 181 -32.44 -17.98 0.14
CA GLY A 181 -33.33 -18.88 0.88
C GLY A 181 -34.53 -18.20 1.58
N GLN A 182 -34.54 -16.87 1.61
CA GLN A 182 -35.65 -16.05 2.15
C GLN A 182 -36.46 -15.32 1.04
N ASP A 183 -36.22 -15.63 -0.23
CA ASP A 183 -36.80 -14.94 -1.41
C ASP A 183 -36.57 -13.40 -1.36
N LYS A 184 -35.43 -12.95 -0.85
CA LYS A 184 -35.08 -11.52 -0.71
C LYS A 184 -34.12 -11.02 -1.77
N ILE A 185 -33.51 -11.91 -2.54
CA ILE A 185 -32.63 -11.61 -3.68
C ILE A 185 -32.86 -12.63 -4.79
#